data_10b56f3e9c9336f156d9d24dc0aa9893
#
_entry.id   10b56f3e9c9336f156d9d24dc0aa9893
#
_cell.length_a   1.000
_cell.length_b   1.000
_cell.length_c   1.000
_cell.angle_alpha   90.00
_cell.angle_beta   90.00
_cell.angle_gamma   90.00
#
_symmetry.space_group_name_H-M   'P 1'
#
loop_
_entity.id
_entity.type
_entity.pdbx_description
1 polymer ?
#
loop_
_entity_poly.entity_id
_entity_poly.type
_entity_poly.pdbx_seq_one_letter_code
_entity_poly.pdbx_strand_id
1 'polypeptide(L)'
;MATSANPLHFFGIRHHGPGCARSLLQALEQLQPDCLLVEGPPEGESLLPMLQHADLQPPVAMLVYVQDSPAHAAFYPYAEFSPEWQALQWAARQGVATRFIDLPQTHRMALDMAEQERRRAEAAAADAGDAGEDAGDEGQDADTGSDSGAAAADGGQLQSNAAEALDRDDTTQSVPAADLAVDPSDPGRRDWRDPLDLLAEAAGYPDGESWWNRMVEERGDGATLFEGIAEAMAVVRAELPNEVRGERHARREALREAWMRQCMREAVKAGHQRIAVVCGAWHVPALQAQVTAKADAATLKGLPKAKVQATWAPWTYRNLCSSSGYGAGVDSPGWYEHLWRCSEPAPESLLQSAPAADPARASTRRTVGWLARVAHLLRSKDLDCSSAHIIEATRLAESLAALRGHASPGLPELDEAIVTVISMGERAPLRLIERELSVGDRIGGVPADVPQVPLQRDIEQQQKSLRLKPEAAAKVLALDLRKDTDRDRSHFLHRLRLLGIEWGSVTTDQQRNRGTFRESWQLQWEPELAVRVIEASRYGGTLVQAAAAKVRQALTPETPLPELAKTIDDALLADLPHLVDALMHDLADRSASTGDVSQLMQALPPLANVLRYGSVRQTDTQALATVID
;
A
#
# COMPACT_ATOMS: atom_id res chain seq x y z
N MET A 1 35.84 -38.64 7.66
CA MET A 1 34.77 -37.83 8.27
C MET A 1 34.03 -37.21 7.13
N ALA A 2 32.81 -37.60 6.86
CA ALA A 2 32.00 -36.96 5.83
C ALA A 2 31.80 -35.49 6.26
N THR A 3 32.19 -34.56 5.43
CA THR A 3 31.82 -33.14 5.57
C THR A 3 30.30 -33.11 5.64
N SER A 4 29.73 -32.82 6.80
CA SER A 4 28.29 -32.58 6.95
C SER A 4 27.94 -31.49 5.97
N ALA A 5 27.16 -31.83 4.95
CA ALA A 5 26.64 -30.83 4.03
C ALA A 5 25.89 -29.78 4.84
N ASN A 6 26.05 -28.51 4.47
CA ASN A 6 25.33 -27.41 5.13
C ASN A 6 23.80 -27.70 5.02
N PRO A 7 23.06 -27.80 6.13
CA PRO A 7 21.63 -28.09 6.07
C PRO A 7 20.78 -26.92 5.54
N LEU A 8 21.36 -25.73 5.39
CA LEU A 8 20.67 -24.51 5.01
C LEU A 8 20.76 -24.27 3.50
N HIS A 9 19.61 -24.08 2.86
CA HIS A 9 19.46 -23.77 1.44
C HIS A 9 18.72 -22.45 1.32
N PHE A 10 19.33 -21.47 0.68
CA PHE A 10 18.82 -20.10 0.60
C PHE A 10 18.13 -19.83 -0.73
N PHE A 11 16.94 -19.29 -0.68
CA PHE A 11 16.13 -18.87 -1.81
C PHE A 11 15.83 -17.38 -1.68
N GLY A 12 16.70 -16.57 -2.29
CA GLY A 12 16.55 -15.12 -2.32
C GLY A 12 15.49 -14.71 -3.34
N ILE A 13 14.39 -14.16 -2.87
CA ILE A 13 13.24 -13.80 -3.72
C ILE A 13 13.09 -12.29 -3.84
N ARG A 14 12.36 -11.86 -4.88
CA ARG A 14 11.60 -10.62 -4.89
C ARG A 14 10.14 -10.96 -4.60
N HIS A 15 9.51 -10.17 -3.75
CA HIS A 15 8.11 -10.37 -3.43
C HIS A 15 7.23 -10.28 -4.69
N HIS A 16 6.20 -11.12 -4.75
CA HIS A 16 5.16 -11.11 -5.78
C HIS A 16 5.60 -11.42 -7.21
N GLY A 17 6.63 -12.26 -7.40
CA GLY A 17 7.14 -12.64 -8.73
C GLY A 17 6.66 -14.02 -9.20
N PRO A 18 5.90 -14.15 -10.33
CA PRO A 18 5.40 -15.43 -10.82
C PRO A 18 6.50 -16.39 -11.30
N GLY A 19 7.56 -15.88 -11.93
CA GLY A 19 8.71 -16.67 -12.37
C GLY A 19 9.55 -17.13 -11.19
N CYS A 20 9.79 -16.23 -10.24
CA CYS A 20 10.44 -16.54 -8.99
C CYS A 20 9.66 -17.61 -8.20
N ALA A 21 8.33 -17.50 -8.12
CA ALA A 21 7.48 -18.49 -7.46
C ALA A 21 7.56 -19.88 -8.11
N ARG A 22 7.56 -19.96 -9.44
CA ARG A 22 7.72 -21.22 -10.16
C ARG A 22 9.08 -21.87 -9.89
N SER A 23 10.15 -21.07 -9.96
CA SER A 23 11.50 -21.54 -9.69
C SER A 23 11.66 -22.04 -8.26
N LEU A 24 11.03 -21.34 -7.29
CA LEU A 24 11.01 -21.74 -5.89
C LEU A 24 10.28 -23.08 -5.69
N LEU A 25 9.09 -23.26 -6.29
CA LEU A 25 8.37 -24.53 -6.22
C LEU A 25 9.19 -25.68 -6.79
N GLN A 26 9.85 -25.51 -7.93
CA GLN A 26 10.74 -26.51 -8.52
C GLN A 26 11.90 -26.85 -7.58
N ALA A 27 12.51 -25.84 -6.97
CA ALA A 27 13.61 -26.03 -6.03
C ALA A 27 13.16 -26.76 -4.75
N LEU A 28 11.97 -26.44 -4.21
CA LEU A 28 11.40 -27.12 -3.05
C LEU A 28 11.06 -28.58 -3.36
N GLU A 29 10.52 -28.88 -4.55
CA GLU A 29 10.25 -30.25 -5.00
C GLU A 29 11.54 -31.06 -5.17
N GLN A 30 12.64 -30.45 -5.60
CA GLN A 30 13.93 -31.13 -5.72
C GLN A 30 14.62 -31.32 -4.37
N LEU A 31 14.58 -30.31 -3.51
CA LEU A 31 15.23 -30.30 -2.21
C LEU A 31 14.50 -31.21 -1.21
N GLN A 32 13.16 -31.27 -1.27
CA GLN A 32 12.31 -31.95 -0.27
C GLN A 32 12.70 -31.57 1.15
N PRO A 33 12.61 -30.26 1.54
CA PRO A 33 13.02 -29.81 2.85
C PRO A 33 12.17 -30.42 3.96
N ASP A 34 12.79 -30.60 5.13
CA ASP A 34 12.12 -31.03 6.36
C ASP A 34 11.75 -29.84 7.27
N CYS A 35 12.20 -28.64 6.90
CA CYS A 35 11.85 -27.38 7.55
C CYS A 35 11.84 -26.25 6.53
N LEU A 36 10.81 -25.41 6.58
CA LEU A 36 10.68 -24.19 5.78
C LEU A 36 10.72 -22.96 6.69
N LEU A 37 11.67 -22.09 6.46
CA LEU A 37 11.81 -20.80 7.12
C LEU A 37 11.47 -19.70 6.10
N VAL A 38 10.44 -18.89 6.39
CA VAL A 38 9.97 -17.85 5.47
C VAL A 38 10.11 -16.49 6.14
N GLU A 39 10.58 -15.50 5.40
CA GLU A 39 10.54 -14.12 5.86
C GLU A 39 9.08 -13.69 6.08
N GLY A 40 8.77 -13.28 7.29
CA GLY A 40 7.45 -12.89 7.73
C GLY A 40 7.38 -12.81 9.26
N PRO A 41 6.29 -12.23 9.79
CA PRO A 41 6.17 -12.00 11.23
C PRO A 41 5.88 -13.30 11.98
N PRO A 42 6.64 -13.67 13.01
CA PRO A 42 6.39 -14.86 13.83
C PRO A 42 4.98 -14.90 14.44
N GLU A 43 4.37 -13.74 14.69
CA GLU A 43 3.00 -13.64 15.18
C GLU A 43 1.97 -14.24 14.23
N GLY A 44 2.30 -14.34 12.95
CA GLY A 44 1.47 -14.95 11.92
C GLY A 44 1.48 -16.47 11.92
N GLU A 45 2.35 -17.14 12.69
CA GLU A 45 2.40 -18.62 12.72
C GLU A 45 1.06 -19.23 13.17
N SER A 46 0.31 -18.53 14.01
CA SER A 46 -1.04 -18.95 14.43
C SER A 46 -2.07 -19.00 13.29
N LEU A 47 -1.79 -18.34 12.17
CA LEU A 47 -2.65 -18.25 10.99
C LEU A 47 -2.32 -19.31 9.93
N LEU A 48 -1.17 -20.02 10.04
CA LEU A 48 -0.74 -21.03 9.07
C LEU A 48 -1.75 -22.18 8.89
N PRO A 49 -2.47 -22.67 9.91
CA PRO A 49 -3.49 -23.71 9.72
C PRO A 49 -4.63 -23.31 8.78
N MET A 50 -4.87 -22.01 8.57
CA MET A 50 -5.92 -21.50 7.68
C MET A 50 -5.52 -21.50 6.20
N LEU A 51 -4.24 -21.72 5.87
CA LEU A 51 -3.73 -21.68 4.49
C LEU A 51 -4.47 -22.61 3.53
N GLN A 52 -5.01 -23.73 4.02
CA GLN A 52 -5.76 -24.70 3.21
C GLN A 52 -7.28 -24.44 3.23
N HIS A 53 -7.76 -23.38 3.88
CA HIS A 53 -9.17 -23.06 3.89
C HIS A 53 -9.64 -22.57 2.52
N ALA A 54 -10.75 -23.12 2.02
CA ALA A 54 -11.26 -22.84 0.68
C ALA A 54 -11.59 -21.36 0.44
N ASP A 55 -12.02 -20.63 1.50
CA ASP A 55 -12.37 -19.22 1.42
C ASP A 55 -11.17 -18.28 1.59
N LEU A 56 -9.97 -18.80 1.88
CA LEU A 56 -8.74 -18.00 1.92
C LEU A 56 -8.15 -17.91 0.51
N GLN A 57 -8.56 -16.90 -0.23
CA GLN A 57 -8.23 -16.74 -1.65
C GLN A 57 -7.45 -15.44 -1.89
N PRO A 58 -6.21 -15.50 -2.39
CA PRO A 58 -5.43 -14.31 -2.73
C PRO A 58 -6.10 -13.42 -3.82
N PRO A 59 -5.81 -12.10 -3.75
CA PRO A 59 -4.86 -11.43 -2.89
C PRO A 59 -5.37 -11.25 -1.46
N VAL A 60 -4.56 -11.63 -0.48
CA VAL A 60 -4.84 -11.46 0.96
C VAL A 60 -3.64 -10.84 1.65
N ALA A 61 -3.83 -10.23 2.80
CA ALA A 61 -2.75 -9.75 3.62
C ALA A 61 -2.81 -10.35 5.03
N MET A 62 -1.67 -10.73 5.56
CA MET A 62 -1.52 -10.93 6.99
C MET A 62 -1.38 -9.56 7.63
N LEU A 63 -2.29 -9.23 8.53
CA LEU A 63 -2.30 -7.98 9.29
C LEU A 63 -1.84 -8.26 10.71
N VAL A 64 -0.79 -7.56 11.13
CA VAL A 64 -0.35 -7.53 12.54
C VAL A 64 -0.54 -6.13 13.08
N TYR A 65 -1.18 -5.97 14.23
CA TYR A 65 -1.47 -4.67 14.82
C TYR A 65 -1.35 -4.67 16.34
N VAL A 66 -1.05 -3.52 16.92
CA VAL A 66 -1.00 -3.33 18.37
C VAL A 66 -2.43 -3.30 18.93
N GLN A 67 -2.74 -4.17 19.91
CA GLN A 67 -4.10 -4.34 20.43
C GLN A 67 -4.71 -3.05 20.98
N ASP A 68 -3.92 -2.29 21.74
CA ASP A 68 -4.37 -1.06 22.41
C ASP A 68 -4.17 0.19 21.55
N SER A 69 -3.50 0.06 20.40
CA SER A 69 -3.23 1.14 19.45
C SER A 69 -3.24 0.63 18.00
N PRO A 70 -4.42 0.33 17.43
CA PRO A 70 -4.55 -0.23 16.08
C PRO A 70 -3.96 0.63 14.96
N ALA A 71 -3.66 1.89 15.26
CA ALA A 71 -2.92 2.79 14.37
C ALA A 71 -1.50 2.25 14.03
N HIS A 72 -0.91 1.44 14.91
CA HIS A 72 0.34 0.74 14.66
C HIS A 72 0.00 -0.64 14.10
N ALA A 73 0.01 -0.75 12.77
CA ALA A 73 -0.30 -1.95 12.03
C ALA A 73 0.69 -2.18 10.90
N ALA A 74 0.92 -3.44 10.56
CA ALA A 74 1.76 -3.87 9.44
C ALA A 74 0.99 -4.88 8.59
N PHE A 75 1.03 -4.70 7.28
CA PHE A 75 0.42 -5.59 6.30
C PHE A 75 1.49 -6.36 5.54
N TYR A 76 1.28 -7.65 5.40
CA TYR A 76 2.09 -8.57 4.60
C TYR A 76 1.21 -9.16 3.50
N PRO A 77 1.15 -8.52 2.34
CA PRO A 77 0.29 -8.96 1.23
C PRO A 77 0.82 -10.23 0.56
N TYR A 78 -0.09 -11.03 0.08
CA TYR A 78 0.17 -12.22 -0.73
C TYR A 78 -0.78 -12.26 -1.93
N ALA A 79 -0.22 -12.38 -3.11
CA ALA A 79 -0.94 -12.74 -4.31
C ALA A 79 -0.81 -14.25 -4.57
N GLU A 80 -1.63 -14.79 -5.46
CA GLU A 80 -1.53 -16.18 -5.89
C GLU A 80 -0.14 -16.53 -6.45
N PHE A 81 0.51 -15.57 -7.10
CA PHE A 81 1.84 -15.68 -7.69
C PHE A 81 2.99 -15.22 -6.76
N SER A 82 2.73 -14.94 -5.48
CA SER A 82 3.79 -14.59 -4.52
C SER A 82 4.62 -15.83 -4.15
N PRO A 83 5.96 -15.78 -4.25
CA PRO A 83 6.82 -16.91 -3.91
C PRO A 83 6.59 -17.44 -2.51
N GLU A 84 6.44 -16.56 -1.52
CA GLU A 84 6.17 -16.92 -0.13
C GLU A 84 4.84 -17.64 0.02
N TRP A 85 3.79 -17.14 -0.64
CA TRP A 85 2.48 -17.78 -0.65
C TRP A 85 2.56 -19.20 -1.21
N GLN A 86 3.25 -19.37 -2.32
CA GLN A 86 3.41 -20.67 -2.96
C GLN A 86 4.25 -21.63 -2.10
N ALA A 87 5.32 -21.14 -1.46
CA ALA A 87 6.11 -21.94 -0.52
C ALA A 87 5.29 -22.37 0.71
N LEU A 88 4.50 -21.47 1.30
CA LEU A 88 3.62 -21.76 2.42
C LEU A 88 2.55 -22.78 2.04
N GLN A 89 1.91 -22.63 0.87
CA GLN A 89 0.93 -23.57 0.35
C GLN A 89 1.54 -24.96 0.07
N TRP A 90 2.75 -24.98 -0.48
CA TRP A 90 3.49 -26.22 -0.73
C TRP A 90 3.80 -26.94 0.58
N ALA A 91 4.36 -26.22 1.56
CA ALA A 91 4.71 -26.79 2.86
C ALA A 91 3.47 -27.31 3.62
N ALA A 92 2.35 -26.57 3.57
CA ALA A 92 1.10 -26.99 4.19
C ALA A 92 0.55 -28.29 3.57
N ARG A 93 0.65 -28.45 2.23
CA ARG A 93 0.26 -29.70 1.54
C ARG A 93 1.17 -30.87 1.86
N GLN A 94 2.48 -30.62 2.01
CA GLN A 94 3.49 -31.66 2.31
C GLN A 94 3.63 -31.95 3.81
N GLY A 95 2.98 -31.17 4.69
CA GLY A 95 3.12 -31.31 6.14
C GLY A 95 4.52 -30.93 6.65
N VAL A 96 5.23 -30.04 5.96
CA VAL A 96 6.57 -29.58 6.33
C VAL A 96 6.48 -28.55 7.47
N ALA A 97 7.35 -28.70 8.48
CA ALA A 97 7.45 -27.75 9.57
C ALA A 97 7.80 -26.36 9.04
N THR A 98 6.95 -25.36 9.31
CA THR A 98 7.06 -24.02 8.75
C THR A 98 7.12 -22.98 9.87
N ARG A 99 8.04 -22.01 9.76
CA ARG A 99 8.18 -20.89 10.69
C ARG A 99 8.42 -19.58 9.95
N PHE A 100 7.92 -18.50 10.52
CA PHE A 100 8.30 -17.13 10.11
C PHE A 100 9.55 -16.67 10.87
N ILE A 101 10.47 -16.02 10.16
CA ILE A 101 11.80 -15.71 10.67
C ILE A 101 12.18 -14.23 10.65
N ASP A 102 11.29 -13.32 10.28
CA ASP A 102 11.60 -11.90 10.39
C ASP A 102 11.53 -11.41 11.85
N LEU A 103 12.06 -10.22 12.11
CA LEU A 103 11.98 -9.59 13.44
C LEU A 103 10.51 -9.48 13.89
N PRO A 104 10.14 -10.02 15.07
CA PRO A 104 8.76 -9.96 15.55
C PRO A 104 8.20 -8.54 15.57
N GLN A 105 6.97 -8.38 15.09
CA GLN A 105 6.25 -7.10 15.12
C GLN A 105 6.05 -6.59 16.56
N THR A 106 5.99 -7.49 17.53
CA THR A 106 6.05 -7.18 18.96
C THR A 106 7.20 -6.24 19.30
N HIS A 107 8.39 -6.45 18.72
CA HIS A 107 9.55 -5.60 18.93
C HIS A 107 9.59 -4.39 18.01
N ARG A 108 9.31 -4.62 16.74
CA ARG A 108 9.37 -3.58 15.71
C ARG A 108 8.41 -2.42 16.01
N MET A 109 7.13 -2.74 16.27
CA MET A 109 6.12 -1.72 16.59
C MET A 109 6.44 -0.99 17.89
N ALA A 110 6.99 -1.69 18.90
CA ALA A 110 7.40 -1.04 20.14
C ALA A 110 8.57 -0.05 19.91
N LEU A 111 9.51 -0.36 19.01
CA LEU A 111 10.58 0.56 18.62
C LEU A 111 10.04 1.76 17.86
N ASP A 112 9.13 1.57 16.93
CA ASP A 112 8.52 2.64 16.13
C ASP A 112 7.67 3.57 17.02
N MET A 113 6.92 3.03 17.99
CA MET A 113 6.16 3.80 18.99
C MET A 113 7.09 4.65 19.86
N ALA A 114 8.15 4.08 20.38
CA ALA A 114 9.12 4.80 21.20
C ALA A 114 9.82 5.92 20.43
N GLU A 115 10.12 5.70 19.16
CA GLU A 115 10.70 6.72 18.29
C GLU A 115 9.73 7.87 18.00
N GLN A 116 8.47 7.56 17.72
CA GLN A 116 7.43 8.58 17.54
C GLN A 116 7.25 9.43 18.79
N GLU A 117 7.27 8.80 19.96
CA GLU A 117 7.13 9.49 21.24
C GLU A 117 8.31 10.43 21.49
N ARG A 118 9.54 9.96 21.19
CA ARG A 118 10.75 10.78 21.26
C ARG A 118 10.67 12.01 20.34
N ARG A 119 10.29 11.82 19.07
CA ARG A 119 10.15 12.94 18.11
C ARG A 119 9.09 13.95 18.54
N ARG A 120 7.97 13.50 19.10
CA ARG A 120 6.94 14.41 19.65
C ARG A 120 7.47 15.21 20.84
N ALA A 121 8.22 14.58 21.72
CA ALA A 121 8.83 15.25 22.86
C ALA A 121 9.88 16.29 22.42
N GLU A 122 10.70 15.95 21.41
CA GLU A 122 11.71 16.86 20.83
C GLU A 122 11.03 18.08 20.15
N ALA A 123 9.96 17.85 19.38
CA ALA A 123 9.19 18.92 18.74
C ALA A 123 8.54 19.85 19.80
N ALA A 124 7.90 19.28 20.81
CA ALA A 124 7.30 20.08 21.90
C ALA A 124 8.34 20.87 22.72
N ALA A 125 9.56 20.35 22.85
CA ALA A 125 10.65 21.07 23.49
C ALA A 125 11.21 22.22 22.63
N ALA A 126 11.23 22.06 21.30
CA ALA A 126 11.62 23.09 20.34
C ALA A 126 10.60 24.25 20.35
N ASP A 127 9.30 23.95 20.28
CA ASP A 127 8.22 24.95 20.34
C ASP A 127 8.24 25.73 21.68
N ALA A 128 8.53 25.06 22.78
CA ALA A 128 8.65 25.70 24.10
C ALA A 128 9.92 26.59 24.22
N GLY A 129 10.98 26.28 23.44
CA GLY A 129 12.22 27.09 23.38
C GLY A 129 12.05 28.39 22.60
N ASP A 130 11.33 28.34 21.49
CA ASP A 130 11.07 29.51 20.63
C ASP A 130 10.13 30.54 21.32
N ALA A 131 9.17 30.06 22.11
CA ALA A 131 8.29 30.89 22.90
C ALA A 131 9.00 31.61 24.07
N GLY A 132 10.24 31.25 24.39
CA GLY A 132 11.03 31.84 25.48
C GLY A 132 12.00 32.98 25.05
N GLU A 133 12.33 33.07 23.77
CA GLU A 133 13.28 34.07 23.27
C GLU A 133 12.60 35.41 22.86
N ASP A 134 11.29 35.46 22.67
CA ASP A 134 10.55 36.68 22.27
C ASP A 134 10.12 37.56 23.44
N ALA A 135 10.57 37.27 24.67
CA ALA A 135 10.22 38.07 25.87
C ALA A 135 11.35 38.95 26.42
N GLY A 136 12.34 39.33 25.60
CA GLY A 136 13.46 40.10 26.12
C GLY A 136 14.27 40.88 25.12
N ASP A 137 13.70 41.90 24.46
CA ASP A 137 14.43 43.11 24.03
C ASP A 137 13.46 44.24 23.66
N GLU A 138 13.02 45.01 24.66
CA GLU A 138 12.56 46.38 24.48
C GLU A 138 13.71 47.30 24.90
N GLY A 139 14.38 47.93 23.94
CA GLY A 139 15.33 48.96 24.31
C GLY A 139 16.13 49.61 23.19
N GLN A 140 15.60 50.72 22.66
CA GLN A 140 16.28 51.96 22.24
C GLN A 140 16.92 52.10 20.84
N ASP A 141 16.21 52.94 20.05
CA ASP A 141 16.67 54.11 19.27
C ASP A 141 18.06 54.15 18.63
N ALA A 142 18.07 54.36 17.30
CA ALA A 142 18.57 55.59 16.67
C ALA A 142 18.68 55.48 15.13
N ASP A 143 17.84 56.22 14.47
CA ASP A 143 18.00 57.11 13.29
C ASP A 143 19.38 57.19 12.62
N THR A 144 19.39 56.92 11.30
CA THR A 144 20.06 57.64 10.18
C THR A 144 19.90 56.80 8.89
N GLY A 145 19.24 57.13 7.88
CA GLY A 145 19.28 58.15 6.87
C GLY A 145 20.08 57.77 5.62
N SER A 146 19.37 57.86 4.45
CA SER A 146 19.89 58.00 3.07
C SER A 146 20.51 56.75 2.38
N ASP A 147 20.26 56.43 1.19
CA ASP A 147 19.81 57.04 -0.07
C ASP A 147 20.29 56.15 -1.24
N SER A 148 19.44 56.03 -2.23
CA SER A 148 19.71 55.84 -3.67
C SER A 148 20.49 54.65 -4.21
N GLY A 149 19.88 54.04 -5.25
CA GLY A 149 20.59 53.36 -6.30
C GLY A 149 19.74 52.42 -7.18
N ALA A 150 19.08 53.01 -8.17
CA ALA A 150 18.43 52.27 -9.27
C ALA A 150 19.42 51.72 -10.28
N ALA A 151 19.09 50.57 -10.91
CA ALA A 151 19.30 50.22 -12.34
C ALA A 151 18.83 48.78 -12.54
N ALA A 152 17.75 48.55 -13.24
CA ALA A 152 17.53 48.36 -14.67
C ALA A 152 17.94 47.00 -15.22
N ALA A 153 16.88 46.26 -15.55
CA ALA A 153 16.60 45.44 -16.73
C ALA A 153 17.67 44.48 -17.29
N ASP A 154 17.31 43.22 -17.40
CA ASP A 154 17.22 42.61 -18.73
C ASP A 154 16.25 41.42 -18.75
N GLY A 155 15.51 41.34 -19.85
CA GLY A 155 14.46 40.37 -20.07
C GLY A 155 14.99 39.03 -20.58
N GLY A 156 14.37 37.97 -20.11
CA GLY A 156 14.50 36.64 -20.64
C GLY A 156 13.14 35.99 -20.67
N GLN A 157 12.50 36.01 -21.84
CA GLN A 157 11.33 35.21 -22.16
C GLN A 157 11.61 33.72 -21.88
N LEU A 158 10.83 33.10 -21.02
CA LEU A 158 10.64 31.68 -21.01
C LEU A 158 9.15 31.39 -21.21
N GLN A 159 8.94 30.75 -22.35
CA GLN A 159 7.65 30.32 -22.88
C GLN A 159 6.87 29.47 -21.89
N SER A 160 5.61 29.83 -21.77
CA SER A 160 4.55 29.05 -21.17
C SER A 160 4.44 27.65 -21.80
N ASN A 161 4.59 26.62 -21.01
CA ASN A 161 3.93 25.35 -21.25
C ASN A 161 2.92 25.12 -20.13
N ALA A 162 1.76 25.71 -20.32
CA ALA A 162 0.54 25.30 -19.65
C ALA A 162 0.05 24.04 -20.38
N ALA A 163 0.36 22.88 -19.84
CA ALA A 163 -0.27 21.63 -20.20
C ALA A 163 -0.96 21.08 -18.96
N GLU A 164 -2.27 21.32 -18.92
CA GLU A 164 -3.32 20.45 -18.37
C GLU A 164 -3.00 19.69 -17.08
N ALA A 165 -3.26 20.34 -15.96
CA ALA A 165 -3.64 19.69 -14.72
C ALA A 165 -5.08 19.17 -14.89
N LEU A 166 -5.26 17.97 -15.40
CA LEU A 166 -6.51 17.22 -15.37
C LEU A 166 -6.47 16.27 -14.17
N ASP A 167 -7.35 16.59 -13.22
CA ASP A 167 -8.02 15.68 -12.28
C ASP A 167 -7.14 14.52 -11.74
N ARG A 168 -6.31 14.83 -10.77
CA ARG A 168 -5.86 13.84 -9.80
C ARG A 168 -6.94 13.78 -8.74
N ASP A 169 -7.78 12.76 -8.85
CA ASP A 169 -8.62 12.27 -7.76
C ASP A 169 -7.68 11.69 -6.69
N ASP A 170 -7.12 12.58 -5.87
CA ASP A 170 -6.07 12.31 -4.88
C ASP A 170 -6.70 11.92 -3.55
N THR A 171 -7.38 10.77 -3.50
CA THR A 171 -7.91 10.20 -2.26
C THR A 171 -7.35 8.83 -1.91
N THR A 172 -6.27 8.38 -2.55
CA THR A 172 -5.52 7.21 -2.13
C THR A 172 -4.21 7.59 -1.46
N GLN A 173 -4.28 8.13 -0.24
CA GLN A 173 -3.11 8.10 0.62
C GLN A 173 -2.80 6.64 0.95
N SER A 174 -1.73 6.17 0.33
CA SER A 174 -1.15 4.84 0.45
C SER A 174 -1.00 4.39 1.89
N VAL A 175 -1.40 3.13 2.13
CA VAL A 175 -1.01 2.38 3.33
C VAL A 175 0.53 2.28 3.31
N PRO A 176 1.27 2.84 4.26
CA PRO A 176 2.70 2.63 4.27
C PRO A 176 2.94 1.14 4.50
N ALA A 177 3.52 0.48 3.51
CA ALA A 177 4.10 -0.83 3.73
C ALA A 177 5.08 -0.71 4.88
N ALA A 178 4.93 -1.57 5.87
CA ALA A 178 5.68 -1.49 7.12
C ALA A 178 7.21 -1.51 6.92
N ASP A 179 7.70 -1.83 5.72
CA ASP A 179 9.13 -1.99 5.44
C ASP A 179 9.79 -0.89 4.62
N LEU A 180 9.04 -0.04 3.91
CA LEU A 180 9.65 0.88 2.95
C LEU A 180 9.18 2.34 3.05
N ALA A 181 8.45 2.73 4.11
CA ALA A 181 8.21 4.14 4.38
C ALA A 181 9.54 4.84 4.73
N VAL A 182 10.27 5.20 3.68
CA VAL A 182 11.47 6.04 3.78
C VAL A 182 11.02 7.43 4.19
N ASP A 183 11.50 7.91 5.32
CA ASP A 183 11.26 9.27 5.80
C ASP A 183 11.72 10.28 4.74
N PRO A 184 10.83 11.10 4.15
CA PRO A 184 11.21 12.07 3.12
C PRO A 184 12.22 13.11 3.60
N SER A 185 12.34 13.30 4.92
CA SER A 185 13.21 14.30 5.55
C SER A 185 14.59 13.76 5.92
N ASP A 186 14.90 12.47 5.68
CA ASP A 186 16.21 11.90 5.98
C ASP A 186 17.27 12.42 4.99
N PRO A 187 18.29 13.17 5.45
CA PRO A 187 19.35 13.72 4.58
C PRO A 187 20.20 12.65 3.88
N GLY A 188 20.23 11.41 4.38
CA GLY A 188 20.94 10.28 3.76
C GLY A 188 20.27 9.73 2.48
N ARG A 189 19.03 10.17 2.18
CA ARG A 189 18.26 9.68 1.03
C ARG A 189 18.85 10.07 -0.35
N ARG A 190 19.67 11.09 -0.43
CA ARG A 190 20.12 11.62 -1.74
C ARG A 190 20.97 10.68 -2.55
N ASP A 191 21.65 9.73 -1.89
CA ASP A 191 22.59 8.81 -2.55
C ASP A 191 22.08 7.35 -2.63
N TRP A 192 20.87 7.08 -2.08
CA TRP A 192 20.29 5.75 -2.15
C TRP A 192 19.69 5.49 -3.55
N ARG A 193 20.17 4.42 -4.16
CA ARG A 193 19.63 3.85 -5.40
C ARG A 193 19.07 2.47 -5.13
N ASP A 194 17.99 2.11 -5.81
CA ASP A 194 17.45 0.75 -5.70
C ASP A 194 18.50 -0.27 -6.19
N PRO A 195 18.75 -1.35 -5.45
CA PRO A 195 19.69 -2.39 -5.87
C PRO A 195 19.39 -2.97 -7.26
N LEU A 196 18.11 -3.09 -7.61
CA LEU A 196 17.71 -3.58 -8.93
C LEU A 196 18.00 -2.57 -10.04
N ASP A 197 17.89 -1.26 -9.76
CA ASP A 197 18.24 -0.21 -10.74
C ASP A 197 19.72 -0.20 -11.06
N LEU A 198 20.59 -0.50 -10.09
CA LEU A 198 22.03 -0.65 -10.36
C LEU A 198 22.32 -1.84 -11.27
N LEU A 199 21.64 -2.97 -11.04
CA LEU A 199 21.78 -4.14 -11.90
C LEU A 199 21.21 -3.88 -13.29
N ALA A 200 20.10 -3.16 -13.39
CA ALA A 200 19.48 -2.75 -14.64
C ALA A 200 20.42 -1.86 -15.46
N GLU A 201 20.98 -0.82 -14.85
CA GLU A 201 21.94 0.08 -15.51
C GLU A 201 23.16 -0.68 -16.03
N ALA A 202 23.75 -1.55 -15.19
CA ALA A 202 24.88 -2.38 -15.59
C ALA A 202 24.56 -3.34 -16.77
N ALA A 203 23.30 -3.77 -16.87
CA ALA A 203 22.80 -4.67 -17.90
C ALA A 203 22.18 -3.94 -19.12
N GLY A 204 22.09 -2.59 -19.10
CA GLY A 204 21.54 -1.78 -20.19
C GLY A 204 20.01 -1.73 -20.23
N TYR A 205 19.33 -1.95 -19.11
CA TYR A 205 17.89 -1.83 -18.96
C TYR A 205 17.49 -0.45 -18.42
N PRO A 206 16.27 0.04 -18.69
CA PRO A 206 15.85 1.38 -18.28
C PRO A 206 15.61 1.49 -16.77
N ASP A 207 15.20 0.41 -16.10
CA ASP A 207 14.85 0.34 -14.68
C ASP A 207 14.96 -1.09 -14.14
N GLY A 208 14.96 -1.20 -12.80
CA GLY A 208 15.09 -2.47 -12.09
C GLY A 208 13.92 -3.43 -12.32
N GLU A 209 12.69 -2.90 -12.47
CA GLU A 209 11.49 -3.71 -12.76
C GLU A 209 11.62 -4.41 -14.11
N SER A 210 11.97 -3.65 -15.15
CA SER A 210 12.17 -4.16 -16.51
C SER A 210 13.27 -5.22 -16.56
N TRP A 211 14.39 -4.98 -15.86
CA TRP A 211 15.47 -5.95 -15.74
C TRP A 211 15.04 -7.23 -15.06
N TRP A 212 14.37 -7.12 -13.89
CA TRP A 212 13.91 -8.28 -13.12
C TRP A 212 12.88 -9.10 -13.90
N ASN A 213 11.91 -8.44 -14.51
CA ASN A 213 10.90 -9.09 -15.34
C ASN A 213 11.54 -9.96 -16.40
N ARG A 214 12.53 -9.41 -17.09
CA ARG A 214 13.20 -10.10 -18.18
C ARG A 214 14.11 -11.22 -17.71
N MET A 215 14.82 -11.01 -16.61
CA MET A 215 15.81 -11.97 -16.11
C MET A 215 15.20 -13.10 -15.28
N VAL A 216 14.07 -12.84 -14.62
CA VAL A 216 13.48 -13.76 -13.65
C VAL A 216 12.05 -14.15 -14.02
N GLU A 217 11.14 -13.16 -14.18
CA GLU A 217 9.70 -13.45 -14.20
C GLU A 217 9.23 -14.07 -15.52
N GLU A 218 9.84 -13.68 -16.62
CA GLU A 218 9.51 -14.16 -17.96
C GLU A 218 10.30 -15.39 -18.40
N ARG A 219 11.33 -15.79 -17.62
CA ARG A 219 12.11 -17.00 -17.87
C ARG A 219 11.47 -18.25 -17.29
N GLY A 220 11.78 -19.41 -17.87
CA GLY A 220 11.21 -20.70 -17.47
C GLY A 220 12.18 -21.65 -16.76
N ASP A 221 13.44 -21.25 -16.52
CA ASP A 221 14.55 -22.12 -16.09
C ASP A 221 15.08 -21.69 -14.72
N GLY A 222 14.75 -22.41 -13.69
CA GLY A 222 14.93 -21.96 -12.31
C GLY A 222 16.01 -22.64 -11.45
N ALA A 223 16.72 -23.68 -11.92
CA ALA A 223 17.59 -24.46 -11.01
C ALA A 223 18.80 -23.68 -10.46
N THR A 224 19.38 -22.75 -11.25
CA THR A 224 20.55 -21.92 -10.86
C THR A 224 20.18 -20.48 -10.56
N LEU A 225 18.88 -20.13 -10.61
CA LEU A 225 18.40 -18.76 -10.46
C LEU A 225 18.81 -18.15 -9.11
N PHE A 226 18.57 -18.89 -8.04
CA PHE A 226 18.78 -18.36 -6.68
C PHE A 226 20.26 -18.18 -6.33
N GLU A 227 21.14 -19.01 -6.90
CA GLU A 227 22.59 -18.82 -6.76
C GLU A 227 23.04 -17.53 -7.46
N GLY A 228 22.60 -17.33 -8.71
CA GLY A 228 22.91 -16.09 -9.45
C GLY A 228 22.36 -14.83 -8.80
N ILE A 229 21.13 -14.88 -8.26
CA ILE A 229 20.55 -13.77 -7.49
C ILE A 229 21.39 -13.48 -6.25
N ALA A 230 21.78 -14.52 -5.48
CA ALA A 230 22.57 -14.35 -4.28
C ALA A 230 23.94 -13.71 -4.56
N GLU A 231 24.62 -14.14 -5.65
CA GLU A 231 25.89 -13.56 -6.10
C GLU A 231 25.73 -12.10 -6.52
N ALA A 232 24.71 -11.77 -7.32
CA ALA A 232 24.42 -10.40 -7.73
C ALA A 232 24.14 -9.50 -6.51
N MET A 233 23.31 -9.96 -5.56
CA MET A 233 23.02 -9.20 -4.34
C MET A 233 24.25 -9.03 -3.44
N ALA A 234 25.16 -10.00 -3.39
CA ALA A 234 26.41 -9.86 -2.63
C ALA A 234 27.29 -8.72 -3.19
N VAL A 235 27.39 -8.61 -4.52
CA VAL A 235 28.14 -7.52 -5.17
C VAL A 235 27.46 -6.17 -4.90
N VAL A 236 26.16 -6.06 -5.16
CA VAL A 236 25.43 -4.80 -4.98
C VAL A 236 25.46 -4.34 -3.54
N ARG A 237 25.34 -5.27 -2.58
CA ARG A 237 25.38 -4.96 -1.16
C ARG A 237 26.75 -4.48 -0.67
N ALA A 238 27.83 -4.88 -1.34
CA ALA A 238 29.16 -4.36 -1.08
C ALA A 238 29.34 -2.91 -1.56
N GLU A 239 28.68 -2.54 -2.65
CA GLU A 239 28.68 -1.17 -3.20
C GLU A 239 27.67 -0.24 -2.49
N LEU A 240 26.58 -0.80 -1.95
CA LEU A 240 25.50 -0.07 -1.25
C LEU A 240 25.33 -0.61 0.19
N PRO A 241 26.21 -0.26 1.14
CA PRO A 241 26.02 -0.66 2.52
C PRO A 241 24.75 -0.01 3.13
N ASN A 242 24.15 -0.68 4.10
CA ASN A 242 22.88 -0.24 4.72
C ASN A 242 22.95 1.19 5.31
N GLU A 243 24.16 1.63 5.70
CA GLU A 243 24.42 2.96 6.26
C GLU A 243 24.11 4.09 5.27
N VAL A 244 24.16 3.83 3.96
CA VAL A 244 23.77 4.81 2.92
C VAL A 244 22.30 5.20 3.04
N ARG A 245 21.44 4.29 3.55
CA ARG A 245 20.02 4.57 3.84
C ARG A 245 19.78 5.27 5.20
N GLY A 246 20.85 5.58 5.94
CA GLY A 246 20.80 6.18 7.25
C GLY A 246 20.90 5.16 8.39
N GLU A 247 21.34 5.62 9.56
CA GLU A 247 21.60 4.78 10.74
C GLU A 247 20.36 4.00 11.21
N ARG A 248 19.18 4.60 11.11
CA ARG A 248 17.91 3.96 11.49
C ARG A 248 17.62 2.74 10.63
N HIS A 249 17.79 2.88 9.31
CA HIS A 249 17.59 1.76 8.38
C HIS A 249 18.63 0.67 8.64
N ALA A 250 19.93 1.03 8.74
CA ALA A 250 21.00 0.08 9.02
C ALA A 250 20.75 -0.70 10.31
N ARG A 251 20.31 -0.02 11.39
CA ARG A 251 19.94 -0.66 12.64
C ARG A 251 18.77 -1.63 12.49
N ARG A 252 17.73 -1.25 11.74
CA ARG A 252 16.56 -2.12 11.48
C ARG A 252 16.99 -3.40 10.77
N GLU A 253 17.76 -3.28 9.69
CA GLU A 253 18.27 -4.43 8.94
C GLU A 253 19.15 -5.34 9.80
N ALA A 254 20.04 -4.76 10.61
CA ALA A 254 20.87 -5.53 11.53
C ALA A 254 20.04 -6.34 12.55
N LEU A 255 18.94 -5.77 13.08
CA LEU A 255 18.01 -6.47 13.99
C LEU A 255 17.28 -7.62 13.29
N ARG A 256 16.77 -7.38 12.08
CA ARG A 256 16.07 -8.40 11.25
C ARG A 256 17.00 -9.58 10.96
N GLU A 257 18.18 -9.31 10.44
CA GLU A 257 19.16 -10.33 10.06
C GLU A 257 19.70 -11.11 11.27
N ALA A 258 19.90 -10.44 12.42
CA ALA A 258 20.28 -11.11 13.66
C ALA A 258 19.20 -12.08 14.13
N TRP A 259 17.92 -11.68 14.03
CA TRP A 259 16.79 -12.54 14.39
C TRP A 259 16.66 -13.73 13.42
N MET A 260 16.72 -13.49 12.11
CA MET A 260 16.70 -14.55 11.10
C MET A 260 17.80 -15.59 11.34
N ARG A 261 19.05 -15.15 11.57
CA ARG A 261 20.16 -16.06 11.88
C ARG A 261 19.95 -16.84 13.19
N GLN A 262 19.29 -16.24 14.19
CA GLN A 262 18.91 -16.96 15.40
C GLN A 262 17.92 -18.07 15.08
N CYS A 263 16.85 -17.80 14.33
CA CYS A 263 15.85 -18.80 13.91
C CYS A 263 16.49 -19.95 13.10
N MET A 264 17.40 -19.61 12.18
CA MET A 264 18.15 -20.62 11.40
C MET A 264 18.96 -21.55 12.31
N ARG A 265 19.68 -21.01 13.31
CA ARG A 265 20.43 -21.83 14.29
C ARG A 265 19.51 -22.69 15.16
N GLU A 266 18.34 -22.19 15.52
CA GLU A 266 17.33 -22.95 16.25
C GLU A 266 16.82 -24.15 15.43
N ALA A 267 16.54 -23.95 14.14
CA ALA A 267 16.13 -25.03 13.23
C ALA A 267 17.22 -26.12 13.09
N VAL A 268 18.48 -25.71 12.91
CA VAL A 268 19.62 -26.64 12.87
C VAL A 268 19.77 -27.40 14.19
N LYS A 269 19.64 -26.70 15.34
CA LYS A 269 19.70 -27.31 16.68
C LYS A 269 18.54 -28.27 16.93
N ALA A 270 17.36 -28.01 16.35
CA ALA A 270 16.20 -28.91 16.41
C ALA A 270 16.41 -30.21 15.63
N GLY A 271 17.47 -30.32 14.82
CA GLY A 271 17.86 -31.53 14.11
C GLY A 271 17.38 -31.61 12.67
N HIS A 272 16.82 -30.52 12.11
CA HIS A 272 16.45 -30.48 10.70
C HIS A 272 17.69 -30.61 9.80
N GLN A 273 17.57 -31.37 8.72
CA GLN A 273 18.68 -31.72 7.84
C GLN A 273 18.65 -31.02 6.48
N ARG A 274 17.46 -30.59 6.02
CA ARG A 274 17.25 -29.87 4.79
C ARG A 274 16.31 -28.70 5.07
N ILE A 275 16.92 -27.56 5.38
CA ILE A 275 16.20 -26.35 5.77
C ILE A 275 16.15 -25.39 4.58
N ALA A 276 14.96 -25.14 4.06
CA ALA A 276 14.75 -24.11 3.05
C ALA A 276 14.56 -22.76 3.74
N VAL A 277 15.35 -21.76 3.36
CA VAL A 277 15.26 -20.36 3.84
C VAL A 277 14.79 -19.49 2.69
N VAL A 278 13.56 -19.01 2.74
CA VAL A 278 12.94 -18.13 1.74
C VAL A 278 12.87 -16.72 2.31
N CYS A 279 13.62 -15.81 1.74
CA CYS A 279 13.68 -14.43 2.19
C CYS A 279 14.00 -13.47 1.03
N GLY A 280 13.77 -12.18 1.22
CA GLY A 280 14.19 -11.17 0.27
C GLY A 280 15.65 -11.34 -0.14
N ALA A 281 15.92 -11.24 -1.43
CA ALA A 281 17.24 -11.50 -2.00
C ALA A 281 18.34 -10.64 -1.35
N TRP A 282 17.98 -9.44 -0.90
CA TRP A 282 18.87 -8.52 -0.18
C TRP A 282 19.47 -9.10 1.10
N HIS A 283 18.73 -9.96 1.81
CA HIS A 283 19.18 -10.54 3.08
C HIS A 283 20.13 -11.72 2.92
N VAL A 284 20.09 -12.44 1.80
CA VAL A 284 20.82 -13.70 1.61
C VAL A 284 22.31 -13.57 1.91
N PRO A 285 23.07 -12.56 1.41
CA PRO A 285 24.48 -12.44 1.72
C PRO A 285 24.78 -12.25 3.22
N ALA A 286 23.95 -11.50 3.94
CA ALA A 286 24.10 -11.29 5.37
C ALA A 286 23.74 -12.53 6.20
N LEU A 287 22.81 -13.35 5.73
CA LEU A 287 22.44 -14.60 6.39
C LEU A 287 23.49 -15.69 6.18
N GLN A 288 24.19 -15.68 5.05
CA GLN A 288 25.33 -16.57 4.76
C GLN A 288 26.62 -16.15 5.48
N ALA A 289 26.70 -14.89 5.91
CA ALA A 289 27.86 -14.37 6.62
C ALA A 289 28.09 -15.11 7.97
N GLN A 290 29.36 -15.31 8.31
CA GLN A 290 29.74 -15.98 9.55
C GLN A 290 29.66 -15.03 10.75
N VAL A 291 28.44 -14.85 11.30
CA VAL A 291 28.20 -14.07 12.51
C VAL A 291 27.99 -15.00 13.70
N THR A 292 28.65 -14.69 14.83
CA THR A 292 28.54 -15.53 16.03
C THR A 292 27.19 -15.36 16.73
N ALA A 293 26.67 -16.43 17.35
CA ALA A 293 25.44 -16.36 18.14
C ALA A 293 25.51 -15.32 19.28
N LYS A 294 26.71 -15.08 19.82
CA LYS A 294 26.94 -14.05 20.85
C LYS A 294 26.78 -12.64 20.30
N ALA A 295 27.23 -12.38 19.09
CA ALA A 295 27.07 -11.08 18.43
C ALA A 295 25.57 -10.80 18.13
N ASP A 296 24.84 -11.78 17.55
CA ASP A 296 23.41 -11.62 17.32
C ASP A 296 22.61 -11.43 18.62
N ALA A 297 22.94 -12.18 19.66
CA ALA A 297 22.31 -12.02 20.97
C ALA A 297 22.59 -10.63 21.59
N ALA A 298 23.77 -10.05 21.33
CA ALA A 298 24.10 -8.69 21.77
C ALA A 298 23.27 -7.64 20.99
N THR A 299 23.11 -7.80 19.68
CA THR A 299 22.28 -6.94 18.83
C THR A 299 20.81 -6.96 19.26
N LEU A 300 20.27 -8.12 19.62
CA LEU A 300 18.86 -8.31 20.00
C LEU A 300 18.59 -8.02 21.50
N LYS A 301 19.60 -7.61 22.26
CA LYS A 301 19.45 -7.41 23.70
C LYS A 301 18.61 -6.18 24.02
N GLY A 302 17.63 -6.34 24.93
CA GLY A 302 16.89 -5.21 25.52
C GLY A 302 15.82 -4.62 24.59
N LEU A 303 15.38 -5.33 23.56
CA LEU A 303 14.31 -4.87 22.69
C LEU A 303 12.99 -4.68 23.46
N PRO A 304 12.30 -3.55 23.30
CA PRO A 304 10.98 -3.32 23.90
C PRO A 304 9.95 -4.26 23.30
N LYS A 305 8.78 -4.36 23.94
CA LYS A 305 7.69 -5.23 23.50
C LYS A 305 6.36 -4.51 23.52
N ALA A 306 5.57 -4.64 22.46
CA ALA A 306 4.16 -4.27 22.39
C ALA A 306 3.29 -5.53 22.30
N LYS A 307 2.05 -5.46 22.78
CA LYS A 307 1.08 -6.55 22.61
C LYS A 307 0.48 -6.43 21.23
N VAL A 308 0.75 -7.41 20.39
CA VAL A 308 0.23 -7.45 19.01
C VAL A 308 -0.73 -8.61 18.81
N GLN A 309 -1.54 -8.50 17.77
CA GLN A 309 -2.43 -9.54 17.28
C GLN A 309 -2.28 -9.66 15.78
N ALA A 310 -2.33 -10.90 15.26
CA ALA A 310 -2.30 -11.18 13.83
C ALA A 310 -3.67 -11.67 13.35
N THR A 311 -4.02 -11.33 12.12
CA THR A 311 -5.23 -11.80 11.44
C THR A 311 -5.05 -11.81 9.92
N TRP A 312 -5.89 -12.54 9.19
CA TRP A 312 -6.01 -12.41 7.74
C TRP A 312 -6.95 -11.26 7.38
N ALA A 313 -6.61 -10.54 6.33
CA ALA A 313 -7.41 -9.48 5.72
C ALA A 313 -7.55 -9.70 4.21
N PRO A 314 -8.71 -9.47 3.59
CA PRO A 314 -8.79 -9.40 2.15
C PRO A 314 -7.89 -8.26 1.64
N TRP A 315 -7.32 -8.44 0.45
CA TRP A 315 -6.46 -7.45 -0.18
C TRP A 315 -6.89 -7.22 -1.62
N THR A 316 -6.34 -6.20 -2.28
CA THR A 316 -6.64 -5.91 -3.69
C THR A 316 -5.37 -5.84 -4.51
N TYR A 317 -5.47 -6.08 -5.83
CA TYR A 317 -4.34 -5.86 -6.74
C TYR A 317 -3.94 -4.38 -6.81
N ARG A 318 -4.91 -3.48 -6.67
CA ARG A 318 -4.62 -2.04 -6.59
C ARG A 318 -3.71 -1.71 -5.40
N ASN A 319 -3.96 -2.30 -4.24
CA ASN A 319 -3.13 -2.11 -3.05
C ASN A 319 -1.80 -2.87 -3.12
N LEU A 320 -1.72 -3.90 -3.97
CA LEU A 320 -0.48 -4.62 -4.26
C LEU A 320 0.40 -3.86 -5.26
N CYS A 321 -0.16 -2.89 -6.00
CA CYS A 321 0.56 -2.11 -6.98
C CYS A 321 1.55 -1.15 -6.29
N SER A 322 2.74 -0.98 -6.88
CA SER A 322 3.77 -0.03 -6.43
C SER A 322 3.25 1.40 -6.34
N SER A 323 2.35 1.80 -7.25
CA SER A 323 1.71 3.12 -7.25
C SER A 323 0.80 3.38 -6.04
N SER A 324 0.43 2.34 -5.27
CA SER A 324 -0.29 2.49 -4.00
C SER A 324 0.58 2.99 -2.84
N GLY A 325 1.92 3.07 -3.05
CA GLY A 325 2.91 3.34 -2.02
C GLY A 325 3.33 2.11 -1.21
N TYR A 326 2.89 0.92 -1.61
CA TYR A 326 3.42 -0.33 -1.09
C TYR A 326 4.83 -0.57 -1.66
N GLY A 327 5.84 -0.42 -0.84
CA GLY A 327 7.24 -0.38 -1.29
C GLY A 327 7.80 -1.71 -1.80
N ALA A 328 7.16 -2.85 -1.52
CA ALA A 328 7.45 -4.15 -2.14
C ALA A 328 6.44 -4.50 -3.24
N GLY A 329 5.65 -3.53 -3.68
CA GLY A 329 4.64 -3.68 -4.72
C GLY A 329 5.22 -3.95 -6.10
N VAL A 330 4.36 -4.33 -7.01
CA VAL A 330 4.67 -4.57 -8.43
C VAL A 330 3.82 -3.68 -9.31
N ASP A 331 4.33 -3.28 -10.47
CA ASP A 331 3.60 -2.33 -11.33
C ASP A 331 2.36 -2.92 -11.98
N SER A 332 2.38 -4.21 -12.26
CA SER A 332 1.37 -4.88 -13.08
C SER A 332 0.89 -6.21 -12.48
N PRO A 333 0.19 -6.20 -11.31
CA PRO A 333 -0.28 -7.43 -10.66
C PRO A 333 -1.15 -8.32 -11.54
N GLY A 334 -2.04 -7.73 -12.36
CA GLY A 334 -2.91 -8.47 -13.27
C GLY A 334 -2.17 -9.11 -14.44
N TRP A 335 -1.06 -8.51 -14.89
CA TRP A 335 -0.13 -9.15 -15.83
C TRP A 335 0.60 -10.30 -15.18
N TYR A 336 1.07 -10.15 -13.94
CA TYR A 336 1.73 -11.23 -13.19
C TYR A 336 0.79 -12.41 -12.92
N GLU A 337 -0.46 -12.14 -12.62
CA GLU A 337 -1.49 -13.19 -12.55
C GLU A 337 -1.64 -13.92 -13.89
N HIS A 338 -1.64 -13.18 -15.00
CA HIS A 338 -1.72 -13.78 -16.33
C HIS A 338 -0.50 -14.67 -16.61
N LEU A 339 0.71 -14.22 -16.30
CA LEU A 339 1.94 -15.02 -16.42
C LEU A 339 1.87 -16.29 -15.56
N TRP A 340 1.36 -16.20 -14.34
CA TRP A 340 1.19 -17.31 -13.43
C TRP A 340 0.25 -18.37 -14.03
N ARG A 341 -0.96 -17.98 -14.40
CA ARG A 341 -2.00 -18.88 -14.92
C ARG A 341 -1.65 -19.50 -16.26
N CYS A 342 -0.95 -18.79 -17.13
CA CYS A 342 -0.50 -19.35 -18.42
C CYS A 342 0.58 -20.40 -18.27
N SER A 343 1.20 -20.51 -17.11
CA SER A 343 2.26 -21.45 -16.82
C SER A 343 1.76 -22.73 -16.13
N GLU A 344 0.52 -22.72 -15.64
CA GLU A 344 -0.11 -23.94 -15.12
C GLU A 344 -0.33 -24.94 -16.26
N PRO A 345 -0.06 -26.23 -16.02
CA PRO A 345 -0.35 -27.27 -17.02
C PRO A 345 -1.83 -27.22 -17.36
N ALA A 346 -2.14 -27.26 -18.66
CA ALA A 346 -3.53 -27.31 -19.11
C ALA A 346 -4.21 -28.56 -18.50
N PRO A 347 -5.52 -28.50 -18.17
CA PRO A 347 -6.25 -29.65 -17.64
C PRO A 347 -6.00 -30.89 -18.47
N GLU A 348 -5.76 -32.05 -17.84
CA GLU A 348 -5.41 -33.31 -18.49
C GLU A 348 -6.37 -33.71 -19.63
N SER A 349 -7.62 -33.24 -19.59
CA SER A 349 -8.61 -33.45 -20.65
C SER A 349 -8.24 -32.83 -21.99
N LEU A 350 -7.35 -31.86 -22.03
CA LEU A 350 -6.86 -31.18 -23.25
C LEU A 350 -5.47 -31.68 -23.71
N LEU A 351 -4.82 -32.54 -22.92
CA LEU A 351 -3.42 -32.94 -23.11
C LEU A 351 -3.24 -34.32 -23.79
N GLN A 352 -4.32 -35.03 -24.18
CA GLN A 352 -4.20 -36.37 -24.76
C GLN A 352 -3.45 -36.49 -26.08
N SER A 353 -2.87 -35.40 -26.61
CA SER A 353 -2.07 -35.44 -27.85
C SER A 353 -1.00 -34.34 -28.01
N ALA A 354 -0.57 -33.66 -26.93
CA ALA A 354 0.45 -32.64 -27.06
C ALA A 354 1.86 -33.20 -26.78
N PRO A 355 2.85 -33.03 -27.69
CA PRO A 355 4.26 -33.26 -27.39
C PRO A 355 4.74 -32.30 -26.31
N ALA A 356 5.83 -32.66 -25.62
CA ALA A 356 6.48 -31.89 -24.56
C ALA A 356 6.46 -30.38 -24.86
N ALA A 357 6.16 -29.57 -23.85
CA ALA A 357 5.88 -28.14 -23.98
C ALA A 357 6.95 -27.41 -24.81
N ASP A 358 6.60 -27.06 -26.05
CA ASP A 358 7.41 -26.21 -26.92
C ASP A 358 7.38 -24.78 -26.33
N PRO A 359 8.53 -24.21 -25.93
CA PRO A 359 8.61 -22.86 -25.37
C PRO A 359 7.99 -21.80 -26.27
N ALA A 360 8.13 -21.94 -27.60
CA ALA A 360 7.57 -21.02 -28.58
C ALA A 360 6.03 -21.03 -28.53
N ARG A 361 5.41 -22.22 -28.41
CA ARG A 361 3.94 -22.34 -28.29
C ARG A 361 3.44 -21.81 -26.96
N ALA A 362 4.21 -21.96 -25.88
CA ALA A 362 3.86 -21.39 -24.58
C ALA A 362 3.89 -19.86 -24.63
N SER A 363 4.91 -19.28 -25.28
CA SER A 363 5.02 -17.84 -25.51
C SER A 363 3.83 -17.30 -26.32
N THR A 364 3.56 -17.89 -27.47
CA THR A 364 2.41 -17.48 -28.32
C THR A 364 1.08 -17.61 -27.57
N ARG A 365 0.87 -18.67 -26.80
CA ARG A 365 -0.35 -18.82 -25.98
C ARG A 365 -0.52 -17.69 -24.98
N ARG A 366 0.57 -17.31 -24.29
CA ARG A 366 0.59 -16.19 -23.34
C ARG A 366 0.24 -14.87 -24.03
N THR A 367 0.89 -14.56 -25.14
CA THR A 367 0.66 -13.35 -25.95
C THR A 367 -0.79 -13.26 -26.44
N VAL A 368 -1.28 -14.32 -27.09
CA VAL A 368 -2.66 -14.41 -27.61
C VAL A 368 -3.68 -14.34 -26.46
N GLY A 369 -3.41 -15.02 -25.34
CA GLY A 369 -4.26 -14.99 -24.16
C GLY A 369 -4.43 -13.59 -23.58
N TRP A 370 -3.34 -12.83 -23.50
CA TRP A 370 -3.38 -11.44 -23.04
C TRP A 370 -4.18 -10.56 -24.00
N LEU A 371 -3.84 -10.57 -25.28
CA LEU A 371 -4.53 -9.78 -26.30
C LEU A 371 -6.03 -10.14 -26.42
N ALA A 372 -6.40 -11.39 -26.15
CA ALA A 372 -7.80 -11.80 -26.08
C ALA A 372 -8.53 -11.16 -24.89
N ARG A 373 -7.89 -11.05 -23.72
CA ARG A 373 -8.42 -10.33 -22.54
C ARG A 373 -8.59 -8.85 -22.87
N VAL A 374 -7.58 -8.23 -23.49
CA VAL A 374 -7.64 -6.83 -23.95
C VAL A 374 -8.83 -6.63 -24.91
N ALA A 375 -8.99 -7.50 -25.92
CA ALA A 375 -10.10 -7.40 -26.85
C ALA A 375 -11.46 -7.58 -26.17
N HIS A 376 -11.55 -8.45 -25.16
CA HIS A 376 -12.77 -8.63 -24.38
C HIS A 376 -13.11 -7.36 -23.60
N LEU A 377 -12.13 -6.77 -22.91
CA LEU A 377 -12.29 -5.52 -22.19
C LEU A 377 -12.76 -4.38 -23.12
N LEU A 378 -12.05 -4.17 -24.23
CA LEU A 378 -12.40 -3.10 -25.17
C LEU A 378 -13.82 -3.24 -25.69
N ARG A 379 -14.24 -4.45 -26.11
CA ARG A 379 -15.60 -4.71 -26.56
C ARG A 379 -16.64 -4.49 -25.46
N SER A 380 -16.32 -4.78 -24.20
CA SER A 380 -17.21 -4.53 -23.07
C SER A 380 -17.46 -3.03 -22.80
N LYS A 381 -16.58 -2.18 -23.35
CA LYS A 381 -16.66 -0.71 -23.30
C LYS A 381 -17.07 -0.09 -24.64
N ASP A 382 -17.69 -0.90 -25.52
CA ASP A 382 -18.14 -0.48 -26.87
C ASP A 382 -17.00 0.04 -27.76
N LEU A 383 -15.74 -0.38 -27.49
CA LEU A 383 -14.59 -0.11 -28.33
C LEU A 383 -14.36 -1.27 -29.30
N ASP A 384 -14.13 -0.95 -30.59
CA ASP A 384 -13.98 -1.98 -31.62
C ASP A 384 -12.62 -2.70 -31.51
N CYS A 385 -12.66 -4.02 -31.48
CA CYS A 385 -11.48 -4.88 -31.52
C CYS A 385 -11.82 -6.22 -32.19
N SER A 386 -11.39 -6.39 -33.44
CA SER A 386 -11.63 -7.61 -34.21
C SER A 386 -10.61 -8.71 -33.93
N SER A 387 -10.90 -9.94 -34.35
CA SER A 387 -9.93 -11.03 -34.32
C SER A 387 -8.71 -10.78 -35.20
N ALA A 388 -8.87 -10.02 -36.31
CA ALA A 388 -7.75 -9.60 -37.14
C ALA A 388 -6.78 -8.69 -36.39
N HIS A 389 -7.29 -7.76 -35.57
CA HIS A 389 -6.44 -6.91 -34.71
C HIS A 389 -5.63 -7.76 -33.74
N ILE A 390 -6.20 -8.80 -33.14
CA ILE A 390 -5.44 -9.71 -32.23
C ILE A 390 -4.32 -10.42 -32.97
N ILE A 391 -4.58 -10.94 -34.19
CA ILE A 391 -3.57 -11.63 -35.00
C ILE A 391 -2.42 -10.70 -35.34
N GLU A 392 -2.70 -9.53 -35.84
CA GLU A 392 -1.67 -8.56 -36.25
C GLU A 392 -0.92 -7.98 -35.06
N ALA A 393 -1.61 -7.71 -33.93
CA ALA A 393 -0.95 -7.28 -32.71
C ALA A 393 -0.03 -8.38 -32.13
N THR A 394 -0.43 -9.66 -32.21
CA THR A 394 0.43 -10.79 -31.83
C THR A 394 1.71 -10.82 -32.67
N ARG A 395 1.57 -10.73 -34.00
CA ARG A 395 2.71 -10.74 -34.92
C ARG A 395 3.67 -9.57 -34.67
N LEU A 396 3.11 -8.39 -34.43
CA LEU A 396 3.91 -7.20 -34.15
C LEU A 396 4.64 -7.34 -32.81
N ALA A 397 3.97 -7.79 -31.75
CA ALA A 397 4.60 -7.99 -30.43
C ALA A 397 5.73 -9.04 -30.50
N GLU A 398 5.51 -10.17 -31.19
CA GLU A 398 6.55 -11.19 -31.42
C GLU A 398 7.73 -10.65 -32.23
N SER A 399 7.47 -9.83 -33.24
CA SER A 399 8.51 -9.18 -34.04
C SER A 399 9.32 -8.17 -33.24
N LEU A 400 8.67 -7.36 -32.41
CA LEU A 400 9.33 -6.41 -31.50
C LEU A 400 10.22 -7.14 -30.48
N ALA A 401 9.72 -8.21 -29.89
CA ALA A 401 10.50 -9.05 -28.97
C ALA A 401 11.74 -9.62 -29.66
N ALA A 402 11.59 -10.19 -30.85
CA ALA A 402 12.71 -10.73 -31.63
C ALA A 402 13.76 -9.67 -32.00
N LEU A 403 13.33 -8.46 -32.40
CA LEU A 403 14.24 -7.35 -32.71
C LEU A 403 15.00 -6.87 -31.45
N ARG A 404 14.40 -6.97 -30.27
CA ARG A 404 15.01 -6.62 -29.00
C ARG A 404 15.84 -7.78 -28.40
N GLY A 405 15.94 -8.92 -29.10
CA GLY A 405 16.66 -10.10 -28.61
C GLY A 405 15.94 -10.82 -27.46
N HIS A 406 14.63 -10.65 -27.33
CA HIS A 406 13.81 -11.25 -26.30
C HIS A 406 13.21 -12.58 -26.77
N ALA A 407 13.17 -13.58 -25.89
CA ALA A 407 12.62 -14.90 -26.20
C ALA A 407 11.08 -14.88 -26.36
N SER A 408 10.41 -13.89 -25.79
CA SER A 408 8.95 -13.73 -25.83
C SER A 408 8.56 -12.26 -25.59
N PRO A 409 7.38 -11.82 -26.10
CA PRO A 409 6.87 -10.50 -25.77
C PRO A 409 6.60 -10.33 -24.28
N GLY A 410 7.04 -9.21 -23.72
CA GLY A 410 6.65 -8.73 -22.41
C GLY A 410 5.53 -7.67 -22.53
N LEU A 411 5.16 -7.06 -21.41
CA LEU A 411 4.13 -6.01 -21.38
C LEU A 411 4.49 -4.82 -22.30
N PRO A 412 5.75 -4.32 -22.36
CA PRO A 412 6.10 -3.22 -23.25
C PRO A 412 5.87 -3.51 -24.74
N GLU A 413 6.23 -4.71 -25.23
CA GLU A 413 5.99 -5.10 -26.63
C GLU A 413 4.50 -5.25 -26.92
N LEU A 414 3.73 -5.74 -25.95
CA LEU A 414 2.28 -5.87 -26.05
C LEU A 414 1.59 -4.50 -26.11
N ASP A 415 2.00 -3.57 -25.27
CA ASP A 415 1.45 -2.21 -25.22
C ASP A 415 1.75 -1.44 -26.51
N GLU A 416 2.97 -1.54 -27.05
CA GLU A 416 3.30 -0.96 -28.36
C GLU A 416 2.45 -1.56 -29.48
N ALA A 417 2.24 -2.87 -29.46
CA ALA A 417 1.40 -3.55 -30.44
C ALA A 417 -0.09 -3.16 -30.31
N ILE A 418 -0.59 -3.01 -29.08
CA ILE A 418 -1.95 -2.55 -28.80
C ILE A 418 -2.15 -1.12 -29.33
N VAL A 419 -1.24 -0.21 -28.98
CA VAL A 419 -1.32 1.18 -29.45
C VAL A 419 -1.27 1.26 -30.96
N THR A 420 -0.37 0.50 -31.59
CA THR A 420 -0.16 0.58 -33.04
C THR A 420 -1.30 -0.07 -33.84
N VAL A 421 -1.71 -1.28 -33.46
CA VAL A 421 -2.63 -2.10 -34.26
C VAL A 421 -4.09 -1.96 -33.82
N ILE A 422 -4.34 -1.95 -32.52
CA ILE A 422 -5.71 -1.96 -31.97
C ILE A 422 -6.24 -0.53 -31.82
N SER A 423 -5.43 0.36 -31.26
CA SER A 423 -5.81 1.74 -30.96
C SER A 423 -5.44 2.75 -32.03
N MET A 424 -4.85 2.31 -33.15
CA MET A 424 -4.48 3.17 -34.31
C MET A 424 -3.66 4.40 -33.91
N GLY A 425 -2.77 4.27 -32.92
CA GLY A 425 -1.90 5.33 -32.40
C GLY A 425 -2.48 6.08 -31.20
N GLU A 426 -3.72 5.87 -30.80
CA GLU A 426 -4.32 6.51 -29.64
C GLU A 426 -3.92 5.81 -28.33
N ARG A 427 -3.54 6.60 -27.31
CA ARG A 427 -3.14 6.08 -26.00
C ARG A 427 -4.26 5.99 -24.95
N ALA A 428 -5.42 6.58 -25.21
CA ALA A 428 -6.52 6.56 -24.25
C ALA A 428 -7.02 5.15 -23.92
N PRO A 429 -7.17 4.21 -24.90
CA PRO A 429 -7.53 2.82 -24.60
C PRO A 429 -6.47 2.09 -23.77
N LEU A 430 -5.16 2.45 -23.90
CA LEU A 430 -4.11 1.83 -23.12
C LEU A 430 -4.24 2.14 -21.62
N ARG A 431 -4.59 3.38 -21.23
CA ARG A 431 -4.85 3.73 -19.82
C ARG A 431 -5.99 2.90 -19.20
N LEU A 432 -7.02 2.60 -19.99
CA LEU A 432 -8.09 1.71 -19.56
C LEU A 432 -7.58 0.29 -19.31
N ILE A 433 -6.75 -0.22 -20.23
CA ILE A 433 -6.14 -1.55 -20.12
C ILE A 433 -5.20 -1.62 -18.92
N GLU A 434 -4.36 -0.61 -18.72
CA GLU A 434 -3.46 -0.49 -17.57
C GLU A 434 -4.24 -0.61 -16.26
N ARG A 435 -5.31 0.16 -16.11
CA ARG A 435 -6.12 0.17 -14.88
C ARG A 435 -6.90 -1.13 -14.67
N GLU A 436 -7.59 -1.63 -15.68
CA GLU A 436 -8.55 -2.73 -15.53
C GLU A 436 -7.96 -4.13 -15.78
N LEU A 437 -6.80 -4.22 -16.46
CA LEU A 437 -6.15 -5.50 -16.74
C LEU A 437 -4.72 -5.59 -16.20
N SER A 438 -3.85 -4.58 -16.45
CA SER A 438 -2.45 -4.66 -16.06
C SER A 438 -2.30 -4.55 -14.54
N VAL A 439 -2.99 -3.62 -13.91
CA VAL A 439 -3.16 -3.58 -12.46
C VAL A 439 -4.25 -4.58 -12.04
N GLY A 440 -5.47 -4.40 -12.58
CA GLY A 440 -6.63 -5.24 -12.29
C GLY A 440 -7.38 -4.81 -11.02
N ASP A 441 -8.58 -5.36 -10.86
CA ASP A 441 -9.52 -5.05 -9.77
C ASP A 441 -9.78 -6.25 -8.84
N ARG A 442 -8.95 -7.29 -8.90
CA ARG A 442 -9.16 -8.51 -8.11
C ARG A 442 -9.08 -8.22 -6.62
N ILE A 443 -10.09 -8.72 -5.91
CA ILE A 443 -10.19 -8.70 -4.44
C ILE A 443 -10.13 -10.13 -3.95
N GLY A 444 -9.35 -10.35 -2.88
CA GLY A 444 -9.25 -11.66 -2.25
C GLY A 444 -10.35 -11.92 -1.23
N GLY A 445 -10.42 -13.15 -0.78
CA GLY A 445 -11.37 -13.62 0.24
C GLY A 445 -10.67 -14.13 1.48
N VAL A 446 -11.32 -13.96 2.63
CA VAL A 446 -10.88 -14.54 3.91
C VAL A 446 -12.04 -15.28 4.58
N PRO A 447 -11.78 -16.36 5.34
CA PRO A 447 -12.80 -17.10 6.08
C PRO A 447 -13.54 -16.20 7.09
N ALA A 448 -14.81 -16.49 7.34
CA ALA A 448 -15.66 -15.70 8.24
C ALA A 448 -15.28 -15.82 9.72
N ASP A 449 -14.55 -16.85 10.09
CA ASP A 449 -14.08 -17.14 11.46
C ASP A 449 -12.72 -16.50 11.80
N VAL A 450 -12.14 -15.75 10.86
CA VAL A 450 -10.92 -14.97 11.10
C VAL A 450 -11.18 -13.88 12.15
N PRO A 451 -10.24 -13.66 13.10
CA PRO A 451 -10.35 -12.56 14.05
C PRO A 451 -10.48 -11.20 13.34
N GLN A 452 -11.57 -10.47 13.62
CA GLN A 452 -11.79 -9.16 13.01
C GLN A 452 -11.00 -8.05 13.72
N VAL A 453 -10.58 -7.04 12.97
CA VAL A 453 -9.97 -5.83 13.56
C VAL A 453 -10.99 -5.03 14.39
N PRO A 454 -10.55 -4.29 15.42
CA PRO A 454 -11.46 -3.55 16.31
C PRO A 454 -12.44 -2.63 15.57
N LEU A 455 -11.97 -1.86 14.58
CA LEU A 455 -12.81 -0.96 13.79
C LEU A 455 -13.90 -1.71 13.01
N GLN A 456 -13.56 -2.85 12.41
CA GLN A 456 -14.54 -3.67 11.70
C GLN A 456 -15.64 -4.16 12.63
N ARG A 457 -15.27 -4.65 13.83
CA ARG A 457 -16.23 -5.07 14.86
C ARG A 457 -17.14 -3.93 15.31
N ASP A 458 -16.58 -2.74 15.53
CA ASP A 458 -17.35 -1.55 15.91
C ASP A 458 -18.36 -1.16 14.82
N ILE A 459 -17.92 -1.11 13.56
CA ILE A 459 -18.79 -0.81 12.41
C ILE A 459 -19.91 -1.83 12.28
N GLU A 460 -19.61 -3.14 12.35
CA GLU A 460 -20.63 -4.19 12.27
C GLU A 460 -21.63 -4.13 13.43
N GLN A 461 -21.16 -3.82 14.64
CA GLN A 461 -22.04 -3.64 15.80
C GLN A 461 -22.98 -2.44 15.61
N GLN A 462 -22.46 -1.31 15.09
CA GLN A 462 -23.27 -0.14 14.78
C GLN A 462 -24.25 -0.41 13.63
N GLN A 463 -23.84 -1.10 12.57
CA GLN A 463 -24.73 -1.54 11.49
C GLN A 463 -25.92 -2.36 12.02
N LYS A 464 -25.66 -3.31 12.92
CA LYS A 464 -26.69 -4.14 13.56
C LYS A 464 -27.63 -3.30 14.43
N SER A 465 -27.10 -2.41 15.28
CA SER A 465 -27.91 -1.56 16.17
C SER A 465 -28.79 -0.58 15.39
N LEU A 466 -28.26 0.00 14.32
CA LEU A 466 -28.94 0.95 13.43
C LEU A 466 -29.82 0.27 12.37
N ARG A 467 -29.82 -1.06 12.31
CA ARG A 467 -30.54 -1.87 11.30
C ARG A 467 -30.18 -1.47 9.86
N LEU A 468 -28.92 -1.18 9.63
CA LEU A 468 -28.34 -0.89 8.33
C LEU A 468 -27.61 -2.14 7.83
N LYS A 469 -28.26 -2.90 6.97
CA LYS A 469 -27.66 -4.11 6.41
C LYS A 469 -26.83 -3.77 5.17
N PRO A 470 -25.55 -4.20 5.08
CA PRO A 470 -24.77 -4.05 3.86
C PRO A 470 -25.36 -4.96 2.77
N GLU A 471 -25.82 -4.36 1.67
CA GLU A 471 -26.41 -5.04 0.52
C GLU A 471 -25.73 -4.53 -0.76
N ALA A 472 -25.42 -5.45 -1.68
CA ALA A 472 -24.81 -5.10 -2.97
C ALA A 472 -25.78 -4.36 -3.91
N ALA A 473 -27.09 -4.58 -3.73
CA ALA A 473 -28.11 -3.85 -4.46
C ALA A 473 -28.22 -2.39 -3.97
N ALA A 474 -28.25 -1.45 -4.89
CA ALA A 474 -28.45 -0.04 -4.54
C ALA A 474 -29.81 0.17 -3.86
N LYS A 475 -29.81 0.86 -2.71
CA LYS A 475 -30.98 1.11 -1.89
C LYS A 475 -31.07 2.58 -1.50
N VAL A 476 -32.24 3.17 -1.68
CA VAL A 476 -32.50 4.53 -1.20
C VAL A 476 -32.95 4.49 0.25
N LEU A 477 -32.28 5.28 1.09
CA LEU A 477 -32.59 5.47 2.51
C LEU A 477 -33.01 6.93 2.75
N ALA A 478 -34.28 7.15 3.12
CA ALA A 478 -34.78 8.46 3.50
C ALA A 478 -34.78 8.57 5.03
N LEU A 479 -34.11 9.61 5.56
CA LEU A 479 -33.97 9.89 6.99
C LEU A 479 -34.76 11.13 7.39
N ASP A 480 -35.41 11.08 8.56
CA ASP A 480 -36.02 12.24 9.25
C ASP A 480 -35.20 12.54 10.52
N LEU A 481 -34.34 13.55 10.46
CA LEU A 481 -33.38 13.90 11.51
C LEU A 481 -34.01 14.30 12.86
N ARG A 482 -35.34 14.48 12.92
CA ARG A 482 -36.06 14.67 14.18
C ARG A 482 -36.17 13.38 14.99
N LYS A 483 -35.97 12.22 14.36
CA LYS A 483 -35.94 10.91 14.99
C LYS A 483 -34.53 10.55 15.38
N ASP A 484 -34.29 10.19 16.62
CA ASP A 484 -32.95 9.85 17.12
C ASP A 484 -32.28 8.76 16.29
N THR A 485 -32.98 7.66 16.00
CA THR A 485 -32.40 6.56 15.16
C THR A 485 -32.00 7.01 13.77
N ASP A 486 -32.76 7.90 13.12
CA ASP A 486 -32.45 8.39 11.79
C ASP A 486 -31.28 9.40 11.82
N ARG A 487 -31.18 10.18 12.91
CA ARG A 487 -30.04 11.06 13.18
C ARG A 487 -28.77 10.24 13.41
N ASP A 488 -28.84 9.18 14.23
CA ASP A 488 -27.69 8.27 14.45
C ASP A 488 -27.24 7.57 13.17
N ARG A 489 -28.17 7.19 12.28
CA ARG A 489 -27.86 6.66 10.93
C ARG A 489 -27.13 7.69 10.08
N SER A 490 -27.56 8.94 10.11
CA SER A 490 -26.90 10.04 9.41
C SER A 490 -25.46 10.23 9.92
N HIS A 491 -25.28 10.34 11.25
CA HIS A 491 -23.94 10.47 11.86
C HIS A 491 -23.02 9.31 11.48
N PHE A 492 -23.54 8.08 11.51
CA PHE A 492 -22.80 6.88 11.14
C PHE A 492 -22.32 6.94 9.66
N LEU A 493 -23.20 7.31 8.73
CA LEU A 493 -22.86 7.41 7.30
C LEU A 493 -21.87 8.55 7.02
N HIS A 494 -22.00 9.69 7.69
CA HIS A 494 -21.04 10.80 7.57
C HIS A 494 -19.66 10.42 8.13
N ARG A 495 -19.57 9.68 9.24
CA ARG A 495 -18.30 9.16 9.78
C ARG A 495 -17.62 8.21 8.81
N LEU A 496 -18.36 7.32 8.15
CA LEU A 496 -17.83 6.45 7.10
C LEU A 496 -17.28 7.25 5.93
N ARG A 497 -18.00 8.29 5.49
CA ARG A 497 -17.51 9.19 4.42
C ARG A 497 -16.20 9.88 4.78
N LEU A 498 -16.07 10.39 6.00
CA LEU A 498 -14.81 10.97 6.48
C LEU A 498 -13.65 9.97 6.44
N LEU A 499 -13.92 8.68 6.62
CA LEU A 499 -12.96 7.60 6.46
C LEU A 499 -12.71 7.18 4.99
N GLY A 500 -13.41 7.76 4.02
CA GLY A 500 -13.34 7.33 2.63
C GLY A 500 -14.02 5.97 2.38
N ILE A 501 -14.90 5.54 3.28
CA ILE A 501 -15.73 4.33 3.13
C ILE A 501 -17.06 4.76 2.55
N GLU A 502 -17.13 4.80 1.22
CA GLU A 502 -18.26 5.34 0.48
C GLU A 502 -19.42 4.34 0.33
N TRP A 503 -19.91 3.81 1.44
CA TRP A 503 -21.11 2.97 1.44
C TRP A 503 -22.37 3.71 1.00
N GLY A 504 -22.42 5.01 1.24
CA GLY A 504 -23.56 5.84 0.89
C GLY A 504 -23.16 7.16 0.25
N SER A 505 -23.89 7.56 -0.79
CA SER A 505 -23.83 8.88 -1.37
C SER A 505 -25.13 9.64 -1.09
N VAL A 506 -24.96 10.94 -0.81
CA VAL A 506 -26.10 11.85 -0.61
C VAL A 506 -26.72 12.18 -1.98
N THR A 507 -28.04 12.00 -2.12
CA THR A 507 -28.71 12.26 -3.42
C THR A 507 -28.81 13.77 -3.72
N THR A 508 -28.71 14.15 -4.99
CA THR A 508 -28.62 15.54 -5.48
C THR A 508 -29.81 16.43 -5.10
N ASP A 509 -30.97 15.86 -4.80
CA ASP A 509 -32.15 16.58 -4.28
C ASP A 509 -31.90 17.25 -2.92
N GLN A 510 -30.85 16.82 -2.19
CA GLN A 510 -30.51 17.38 -0.88
C GLN A 510 -29.84 18.76 -0.97
N GLN A 511 -29.20 19.11 -2.08
CA GLN A 511 -28.67 20.48 -2.25
C GLN A 511 -29.80 21.53 -2.27
N ARG A 512 -31.01 21.13 -2.70
CA ARG A 512 -32.23 21.94 -2.66
C ARG A 512 -32.95 21.86 -1.31
N ASN A 513 -32.71 20.82 -0.52
CA ASN A 513 -33.34 20.54 0.76
C ASN A 513 -32.45 20.88 1.97
N ARG A 514 -31.30 21.51 1.80
CA ARG A 514 -30.48 22.02 2.91
C ARG A 514 -31.35 22.94 3.77
N GLY A 515 -31.55 22.57 5.05
CA GLY A 515 -32.43 23.25 5.99
C GLY A 515 -33.75 22.55 6.26
N THR A 516 -33.99 21.39 5.67
CA THR A 516 -35.08 20.51 6.09
C THR A 516 -34.51 19.40 7.00
N PHE A 517 -35.36 18.86 7.87
CA PHE A 517 -35.00 17.70 8.73
C PHE A 517 -34.92 16.38 7.94
N ARG A 518 -34.73 16.42 6.62
CA ARG A 518 -34.74 15.24 5.75
C ARG A 518 -33.41 15.07 5.03
N GLU A 519 -32.88 13.84 5.06
CA GLU A 519 -31.75 13.41 4.26
C GLU A 519 -32.12 12.19 3.44
N SER A 520 -31.61 12.12 2.21
CA SER A 520 -31.76 10.96 1.33
C SER A 520 -30.39 10.45 0.92
N TRP A 521 -30.16 9.17 1.15
CA TRP A 521 -28.92 8.47 0.86
C TRP A 521 -29.18 7.37 -0.15
N GLN A 522 -28.28 7.15 -1.07
CA GLN A 522 -28.21 5.95 -1.90
C GLN A 522 -27.10 5.07 -1.31
N LEU A 523 -27.47 3.91 -0.79
CA LEU A 523 -26.55 2.95 -0.18
C LEU A 523 -26.28 1.81 -1.15
N GLN A 524 -25.01 1.44 -1.32
CA GLN A 524 -24.59 0.26 -2.06
C GLN A 524 -23.30 -0.27 -1.43
N TRP A 525 -23.31 -1.52 -0.97
CA TRP A 525 -22.14 -2.13 -0.40
C TRP A 525 -21.34 -2.86 -1.47
N GLU A 526 -20.09 -2.45 -1.65
CA GLU A 526 -19.14 -3.09 -2.55
C GLU A 526 -18.09 -3.85 -1.74
N PRO A 527 -17.57 -4.99 -2.24
CA PRO A 527 -16.56 -5.78 -1.52
C PRO A 527 -15.30 -4.98 -1.14
N GLU A 528 -14.90 -4.01 -1.95
CA GLU A 528 -13.77 -3.10 -1.69
C GLU A 528 -13.93 -2.30 -0.39
N LEU A 529 -15.15 -2.01 0.03
CA LEU A 529 -15.40 -1.28 1.26
C LEU A 529 -14.94 -2.07 2.49
N ALA A 530 -14.95 -3.41 2.44
CA ALA A 530 -14.40 -4.23 3.52
C ALA A 530 -12.88 -4.03 3.65
N VAL A 531 -12.16 -3.91 2.55
CA VAL A 531 -10.72 -3.61 2.56
C VAL A 531 -10.49 -2.21 3.11
N ARG A 532 -11.24 -1.21 2.65
CA ARG A 532 -11.16 0.18 3.15
C ARG A 532 -11.42 0.29 4.66
N VAL A 533 -12.33 -0.52 5.21
CA VAL A 533 -12.56 -0.59 6.67
C VAL A 533 -11.30 -1.06 7.39
N ILE A 534 -10.64 -2.09 6.86
CA ILE A 534 -9.42 -2.65 7.46
C ILE A 534 -8.27 -1.64 7.37
N GLU A 535 -8.08 -0.99 6.22
CA GLU A 535 -7.11 0.08 6.03
C GLU A 535 -7.35 1.26 6.99
N ALA A 536 -8.62 1.64 7.17
CA ALA A 536 -9.00 2.72 8.07
C ALA A 536 -8.76 2.37 9.55
N SER A 537 -8.56 1.09 9.91
CA SER A 537 -8.26 0.68 11.30
C SER A 537 -6.99 1.32 11.85
N ARG A 538 -6.06 1.76 10.97
CA ARG A 538 -4.86 2.52 11.35
C ARG A 538 -5.17 3.88 12.01
N TYR A 539 -6.37 4.42 11.80
CA TYR A 539 -6.79 5.68 12.41
C TYR A 539 -7.41 5.50 13.80
N GLY A 540 -7.86 4.30 14.15
CA GLY A 540 -8.45 4.00 15.47
C GLY A 540 -9.26 2.73 15.51
N GLY A 541 -9.57 2.28 16.74
CA GLY A 541 -10.34 1.05 16.98
C GLY A 541 -11.85 1.23 16.95
N THR A 542 -12.35 2.46 16.95
CA THR A 542 -13.80 2.79 16.83
C THR A 542 -14.01 3.77 15.69
N LEU A 543 -15.21 3.77 15.11
CA LEU A 543 -15.57 4.63 13.98
C LEU A 543 -15.41 6.12 14.31
N VAL A 544 -15.78 6.54 15.53
CA VAL A 544 -15.62 7.92 16.02
C VAL A 544 -14.14 8.32 16.09
N GLN A 545 -13.33 7.48 16.74
CA GLN A 545 -11.88 7.76 16.88
C GLN A 545 -11.18 7.78 15.52
N ALA A 546 -11.48 6.80 14.67
CA ALA A 546 -10.85 6.68 13.37
C ALA A 546 -11.21 7.87 12.46
N ALA A 547 -12.47 8.28 12.39
CA ALA A 547 -12.91 9.43 11.60
C ALA A 547 -12.23 10.73 12.08
N ALA A 548 -12.21 10.97 13.39
CA ALA A 548 -11.55 12.15 13.95
C ALA A 548 -10.03 12.17 13.71
N ALA A 549 -9.37 11.02 13.85
CA ALA A 549 -7.93 10.91 13.64
C ALA A 549 -7.54 11.14 12.16
N LYS A 550 -8.31 10.57 11.21
CA LYS A 550 -8.07 10.76 9.79
C LYS A 550 -8.19 12.24 9.39
N VAL A 551 -9.24 12.90 9.85
CA VAL A 551 -9.43 14.34 9.58
C VAL A 551 -8.26 15.16 10.13
N ARG A 552 -7.82 14.91 11.38
CA ARG A 552 -6.66 15.62 11.95
C ARG A 552 -5.38 15.39 11.16
N GLN A 553 -5.16 14.19 10.64
CA GLN A 553 -3.97 13.88 9.86
C GLN A 553 -3.98 14.53 8.47
N ALA A 554 -5.15 14.74 7.88
CA ALA A 554 -5.29 15.37 6.56
C ALA A 554 -5.07 16.88 6.60
N LEU A 555 -5.25 17.50 7.76
CA LEU A 555 -5.09 18.95 7.95
C LEU A 555 -3.63 19.30 8.26
N THR A 556 -3.09 20.23 7.50
CA THR A 556 -1.74 20.78 7.68
C THR A 556 -1.82 22.29 8.00
N PRO A 557 -0.75 22.90 8.50
CA PRO A 557 -0.71 24.37 8.70
C PRO A 557 -1.02 25.16 7.42
N GLU A 558 -0.73 24.59 6.24
CA GLU A 558 -0.94 25.21 4.93
C GLU A 558 -2.36 24.98 4.37
N THR A 559 -3.22 24.19 5.04
CA THR A 559 -4.60 23.92 4.58
C THR A 559 -5.37 25.26 4.47
N PRO A 560 -5.96 25.58 3.30
CA PRO A 560 -6.70 26.84 3.10
C PRO A 560 -7.90 26.98 4.05
N LEU A 561 -8.19 28.22 4.50
CA LEU A 561 -9.33 28.50 5.38
C LEU A 561 -10.69 27.98 4.87
N PRO A 562 -11.01 28.06 3.56
CA PRO A 562 -12.26 27.51 3.03
C PRO A 562 -12.37 25.98 3.19
N GLU A 563 -11.26 25.27 3.06
CA GLU A 563 -11.20 23.82 3.24
C GLU A 563 -11.33 23.45 4.71
N LEU A 564 -10.68 24.19 5.60
CA LEU A 564 -10.83 24.04 7.06
C LEU A 564 -12.29 24.27 7.48
N ALA A 565 -12.95 25.34 6.97
CA ALA A 565 -14.36 25.61 7.23
C ALA A 565 -15.29 24.51 6.73
N LYS A 566 -15.01 23.94 5.55
CA LYS A 566 -15.75 22.80 5.01
C LYS A 566 -15.55 21.55 5.89
N THR A 567 -14.33 21.32 6.36
CA THR A 567 -14.01 20.19 7.25
C THR A 567 -14.76 20.29 8.59
N ILE A 568 -14.94 21.50 9.11
CA ILE A 568 -15.78 21.76 10.30
C ILE A 568 -17.24 21.35 10.02
N ASP A 569 -17.80 21.74 8.87
CA ASP A 569 -19.17 21.36 8.47
C ASP A 569 -19.30 19.81 8.40
N ASP A 570 -18.35 19.15 7.73
CA ASP A 570 -18.34 17.68 7.62
C ASP A 570 -18.18 17.00 9.00
N ALA A 571 -17.36 17.54 9.90
CA ALA A 571 -17.20 17.02 11.27
C ALA A 571 -18.45 17.19 12.13
N LEU A 572 -19.19 18.29 11.95
CA LEU A 572 -20.50 18.52 12.59
C LEU A 572 -21.54 17.54 12.08
N LEU A 573 -21.59 17.31 10.77
CA LEU A 573 -22.47 16.30 10.18
C LEU A 573 -22.19 14.88 10.71
N ALA A 574 -20.97 14.61 11.09
CA ALA A 574 -20.52 13.35 11.65
C ALA A 574 -20.67 13.24 13.18
N ASP A 575 -21.09 14.31 13.85
CA ASP A 575 -21.20 14.39 15.32
C ASP A 575 -19.86 14.05 16.01
N LEU A 576 -18.84 14.88 15.74
CA LEU A 576 -17.49 14.76 16.30
C LEU A 576 -17.12 16.02 17.12
N PRO A 577 -17.76 16.28 18.28
CA PRO A 577 -17.69 17.55 19.00
C PRO A 577 -16.26 17.94 19.38
N HIS A 578 -15.44 17.02 19.90
CA HIS A 578 -14.06 17.31 20.28
C HIS A 578 -13.16 17.69 19.09
N LEU A 579 -13.47 17.17 17.90
CA LEU A 579 -12.77 17.56 16.67
C LEU A 579 -13.22 18.96 16.25
N VAL A 580 -14.51 19.23 16.28
CA VAL A 580 -15.09 20.52 15.93
C VAL A 580 -14.50 21.64 16.81
N ASP A 581 -14.44 21.43 18.14
CA ASP A 581 -13.85 22.42 19.06
C ASP A 581 -12.38 22.74 18.71
N ALA A 582 -11.57 21.72 18.40
CA ALA A 582 -10.18 21.90 18.02
C ALA A 582 -10.02 22.64 16.67
N LEU A 583 -10.85 22.29 15.68
CA LEU A 583 -10.83 22.93 14.36
C LEU A 583 -11.33 24.37 14.40
N MET A 584 -12.29 24.67 15.27
CA MET A 584 -12.78 26.05 15.50
C MET A 584 -11.69 26.94 16.09
N HIS A 585 -10.91 26.41 17.03
CA HIS A 585 -9.77 27.12 17.60
C HIS A 585 -8.71 27.43 16.53
N ASP A 586 -8.32 26.41 15.75
CA ASP A 586 -7.39 26.57 14.64
C ASP A 586 -7.89 27.58 13.58
N LEU A 587 -9.19 27.53 13.25
CA LEU A 587 -9.80 28.52 12.34
C LEU A 587 -9.73 29.94 12.89
N ALA A 588 -10.02 30.13 14.19
CA ALA A 588 -9.96 31.45 14.83
C ALA A 588 -8.52 32.01 14.81
N ASP A 589 -7.52 31.21 15.18
CA ASP A 589 -6.12 31.62 15.20
C ASP A 589 -5.60 31.97 13.80
N ARG A 590 -5.94 31.19 12.80
CA ARG A 590 -5.53 31.43 11.40
C ARG A 590 -6.28 32.60 10.77
N SER A 591 -7.57 32.77 11.08
CA SER A 591 -8.34 33.92 10.55
C SER A 591 -7.82 35.26 11.10
N ALA A 592 -7.37 35.27 12.36
CA ALA A 592 -6.77 36.45 12.99
C ALA A 592 -5.41 36.84 12.37
N SER A 593 -4.66 35.86 11.86
CA SER A 593 -3.34 36.06 11.24
C SER A 593 -3.37 36.24 9.72
N THR A 594 -4.51 35.94 9.05
CA THR A 594 -4.62 35.97 7.59
C THR A 594 -5.03 37.36 7.08
N GLY A 595 -4.18 37.97 6.22
CA GLY A 595 -4.49 39.19 5.48
C GLY A 595 -5.25 38.97 4.17
N ASP A 596 -5.56 37.72 3.78
CA ASP A 596 -6.24 37.40 2.52
C ASP A 596 -7.75 37.43 2.66
N VAL A 597 -8.33 38.58 2.28
CA VAL A 597 -9.78 38.79 2.30
C VAL A 597 -10.55 37.79 1.45
N SER A 598 -9.95 37.26 0.36
CA SER A 598 -10.61 36.29 -0.52
C SER A 598 -10.82 34.94 0.20
N GLN A 599 -9.82 34.46 0.95
CA GLN A 599 -9.94 33.24 1.75
C GLN A 599 -10.98 33.41 2.87
N LEU A 600 -10.99 34.53 3.57
CA LEU A 600 -11.98 34.83 4.61
C LEU A 600 -13.41 34.83 4.04
N MET A 601 -13.63 35.49 2.89
CA MET A 601 -14.92 35.53 2.21
C MET A 601 -15.40 34.12 1.75
N GLN A 602 -14.48 33.29 1.31
CA GLN A 602 -14.80 31.92 0.88
C GLN A 602 -15.06 30.96 2.06
N ALA A 603 -14.52 31.23 3.24
CA ALA A 603 -14.78 30.45 4.46
C ALA A 603 -16.16 30.74 5.08
N LEU A 604 -16.73 31.92 4.85
CA LEU A 604 -18.02 32.35 5.43
C LEU A 604 -19.22 31.46 5.04
N PRO A 605 -19.43 31.04 3.77
CA PRO A 605 -20.60 30.24 3.39
C PRO A 605 -20.72 28.89 4.13
N PRO A 606 -19.66 28.07 4.27
CA PRO A 606 -19.73 26.85 5.09
C PRO A 606 -20.09 27.16 6.54
N LEU A 607 -19.47 28.16 7.16
CA LEU A 607 -19.72 28.53 8.57
C LEU A 607 -21.13 29.09 8.78
N ALA A 608 -21.63 29.91 7.86
CA ALA A 608 -23.02 30.39 7.90
C ALA A 608 -24.04 29.26 7.76
N ASN A 609 -23.72 28.23 6.98
CA ASN A 609 -24.54 27.02 6.88
C ASN A 609 -24.58 26.28 8.22
N VAL A 610 -23.44 26.15 8.89
CA VAL A 610 -23.36 25.51 10.22
C VAL A 610 -24.20 26.28 11.24
N LEU A 611 -24.12 27.60 11.32
CA LEU A 611 -24.97 28.43 12.20
C LEU A 611 -26.46 28.25 11.89
N ARG A 612 -26.81 28.26 10.61
CA ARG A 612 -28.21 28.18 10.17
C ARG A 612 -28.84 26.83 10.41
N TYR A 613 -28.05 25.75 10.31
CA TYR A 613 -28.53 24.36 10.33
C TYR A 613 -28.05 23.54 11.52
N GLY A 614 -27.11 24.05 12.32
CA GLY A 614 -26.61 23.37 13.53
C GLY A 614 -27.71 23.13 14.57
N SER A 615 -28.71 24.01 14.65
CA SER A 615 -29.90 23.82 15.52
C SER A 615 -30.72 22.58 15.14
N VAL A 616 -30.70 22.15 13.88
CA VAL A 616 -31.42 20.95 13.40
C VAL A 616 -30.82 19.67 13.97
N ARG A 617 -29.52 19.70 14.26
CA ARG A 617 -28.75 18.56 14.78
C ARG A 617 -28.44 18.65 16.27
N GLN A 618 -28.98 19.65 16.99
CA GLN A 618 -28.71 19.92 18.40
C GLN A 618 -27.23 20.19 18.74
N THR A 619 -26.48 20.74 17.80
CA THR A 619 -25.07 21.09 17.99
C THR A 619 -24.99 22.46 18.72
N ASP A 620 -24.03 22.61 19.65
CA ASP A 620 -23.76 23.89 20.30
C ASP A 620 -23.12 24.85 19.28
N THR A 621 -23.87 25.86 18.86
CA THR A 621 -23.45 26.85 17.85
C THR A 621 -22.93 28.13 18.46
N GLN A 622 -22.84 28.24 19.79
CA GLN A 622 -22.49 29.47 20.49
C GLN A 622 -21.03 29.88 20.24
N ALA A 623 -20.13 28.89 20.16
CA ALA A 623 -18.72 29.14 19.80
C ALA A 623 -18.53 29.60 18.35
N LEU A 624 -19.38 29.14 17.42
CA LEU A 624 -19.36 29.54 16.02
C LEU A 624 -19.78 30.99 15.78
N ALA A 625 -20.74 31.48 16.56
CA ALA A 625 -21.19 32.86 16.43
C ALA A 625 -20.07 33.87 16.72
N THR A 626 -19.20 33.52 17.69
CA THR A 626 -18.07 34.39 18.08
C THR A 626 -16.95 34.49 17.03
N VAL A 627 -16.84 33.49 16.13
CA VAL A 627 -15.83 33.44 15.06
C VAL A 627 -16.30 34.17 13.79
N ILE A 628 -17.62 34.30 13.59
CA ILE A 628 -18.22 34.91 12.40
C ILE A 628 -18.41 36.43 12.63
N ASP A 629 -18.63 36.87 13.88
CA ASP A 629 -18.69 38.27 14.27
C ASP A 629 -17.31 38.90 14.30
#